data_34c14e326eaa1222561c19acda95b591
#
_entry.id   34c14e326eaa1222561c19acda95b591
#
_cell.length_a   1.000
_cell.length_b   1.000
_cell.length_c   1.000
_cell.angle_alpha   90.00
_cell.angle_beta   90.00
_cell.angle_gamma   90.00
#
_symmetry.space_group_name_H-M   'P 1'
#
loop_
_entity.id
_entity.type
_entity.pdbx_description
1 polymer ?
#
loop_
_entity_poly.entity_id
_entity_poly.type
_entity_poly.pdbx_seq_one_letter_code
_entity_poly.pdbx_strand_id
1 'polypeptide(L)'
;AWARASYLHVREERLPVPEAQDAKALPGRGVEGTVRGRKLALGSTRMLRELQLDEGHLLGEARRLEGQGKTVSWLVGSEGDQWRLLGLLAFGDTIKQSAAAAVARLHQLGIRTVMLTGDSRGAAEAVAKALGIDDVRAEVLPGDKAAVVKELRDAGAVVAFVGDGLNDGPALAAASVSYAMAGGADVATETAGITLMRGDPRLVADALDVSRRTYSKIRQG
;
A
#
# COMPACT_ATOMS: atom_id res chain seq x y z
N ALA A 1 -9.71 3.55 -7.15
CA ALA A 1 -9.03 3.63 -8.46
C ALA A 1 -9.15 2.33 -9.25
N TRP A 2 -8.83 1.17 -8.67
CA TRP A 2 -8.76 -0.12 -9.36
C TRP A 2 -10.13 -0.66 -9.82
N ALA A 3 -11.17 -0.55 -8.99
CA ALA A 3 -12.52 -0.94 -9.39
C ALA A 3 -13.00 -0.17 -10.65
N ARG A 4 -12.65 1.12 -10.75
CA ARG A 4 -12.98 1.93 -11.93
C ARG A 4 -12.19 1.48 -13.17
N ALA A 5 -10.91 1.15 -13.02
CA ALA A 5 -10.08 0.65 -14.12
C ALA A 5 -10.60 -0.69 -14.65
N SER A 6 -10.93 -1.62 -13.75
CA SER A 6 -11.53 -2.91 -14.14
C SER A 6 -12.88 -2.73 -14.84
N TYR A 7 -13.73 -1.85 -14.34
CA TYR A 7 -15.03 -1.55 -14.95
C TYR A 7 -14.89 -0.97 -16.37
N LEU A 8 -13.95 -0.04 -16.57
CA LEU A 8 -13.69 0.55 -17.88
C LEU A 8 -13.18 -0.50 -18.89
N HIS A 9 -12.26 -1.35 -18.46
CA HIS A 9 -11.74 -2.43 -19.32
C HIS A 9 -12.84 -3.40 -19.75
N VAL A 10 -13.69 -3.84 -18.83
CA VAL A 10 -14.82 -4.74 -19.14
C VAL A 10 -15.81 -4.07 -20.09
N ARG A 11 -16.05 -2.76 -19.98
CA ARG A 11 -16.90 -2.00 -20.92
C ARG A 11 -16.28 -1.89 -22.30
N GLU A 12 -14.97 -1.68 -22.38
CA GLU A 12 -14.25 -1.67 -23.68
C GLU A 12 -14.39 -3.02 -24.39
N GLU A 13 -14.32 -4.13 -23.66
CA GLU A 13 -14.54 -5.49 -24.15
C GLU A 13 -16.02 -5.81 -24.44
N ARG A 14 -16.94 -4.85 -24.20
CA ARG A 14 -18.40 -5.01 -24.38
C ARG A 14 -18.99 -6.20 -23.62
N LEU A 15 -18.40 -6.60 -22.51
CA LEU A 15 -18.91 -7.67 -21.68
C LEU A 15 -20.07 -7.16 -20.79
N PRO A 16 -21.12 -7.97 -20.56
CA PRO A 16 -22.18 -7.59 -19.64
C PRO A 16 -21.65 -7.54 -18.22
N VAL A 17 -21.86 -6.41 -17.54
CA VAL A 17 -21.49 -6.22 -16.14
C VAL A 17 -22.75 -6.43 -15.29
N PRO A 18 -22.88 -7.56 -14.56
CA PRO A 18 -24.00 -7.76 -13.66
C PRO A 18 -23.85 -6.84 -12.43
N GLU A 19 -24.98 -6.38 -11.91
CA GLU A 19 -24.98 -5.64 -10.65
C GLU A 19 -24.64 -6.56 -9.48
N ALA A 20 -23.79 -6.04 -8.58
CA ALA A 20 -23.55 -6.65 -7.28
C ALA A 20 -24.55 -6.08 -6.26
N GLN A 21 -25.18 -6.97 -5.50
CA GLN A 21 -26.05 -6.65 -4.37
C GLN A 21 -25.25 -6.83 -3.06
N ASP A 22 -25.64 -6.09 -2.04
CA ASP A 22 -25.05 -6.17 -0.69
C ASP A 22 -23.51 -6.06 -0.67
N ALA A 23 -22.97 -5.26 -1.59
CA ALA A 23 -21.53 -5.09 -1.68
C ALA A 23 -21.00 -4.32 -0.45
N LYS A 24 -20.03 -4.93 0.24
CA LYS A 24 -19.38 -4.33 1.41
C LYS A 24 -17.87 -4.52 1.38
N ALA A 25 -17.16 -3.51 1.88
CA ALA A 25 -15.73 -3.59 2.09
C ALA A 25 -15.44 -4.32 3.42
N LEU A 26 -14.47 -5.22 3.38
CA LEU A 26 -13.91 -5.92 4.54
C LEU A 26 -12.52 -5.35 4.82
N PRO A 27 -12.34 -4.52 5.86
CA PRO A 27 -11.06 -3.83 6.11
C PRO A 27 -9.89 -4.82 6.18
N GLY A 28 -8.84 -4.57 5.37
CA GLY A 28 -7.64 -5.42 5.29
C GLY A 28 -7.83 -6.80 4.63
N ARG A 29 -9.03 -7.14 4.19
CA ARG A 29 -9.37 -8.45 3.58
C ARG A 29 -9.77 -8.31 2.13
N GLY A 30 -10.57 -7.28 1.78
CA GLY A 30 -11.06 -7.07 0.43
C GLY A 30 -12.49 -6.57 0.39
N VAL A 31 -13.28 -7.08 -0.56
CA VAL A 31 -14.70 -6.75 -0.73
C VAL A 31 -15.50 -8.03 -0.93
N GLU A 32 -16.74 -8.05 -0.47
CA GLU A 32 -17.70 -9.11 -0.76
C GLU A 32 -19.02 -8.56 -1.28
N GLY A 33 -19.79 -9.39 -1.97
CA GLY A 33 -21.11 -9.04 -2.47
C GLY A 33 -21.78 -10.24 -3.12
N THR A 34 -23.03 -10.06 -3.54
CA THR A 34 -23.83 -11.10 -4.19
C THR A 34 -24.04 -10.73 -5.66
N VAL A 35 -23.70 -11.63 -6.56
CA VAL A 35 -23.91 -11.46 -8.02
C VAL A 35 -24.73 -12.66 -8.51
N ARG A 36 -25.91 -12.38 -9.08
CA ARG A 36 -26.82 -13.42 -9.57
C ARG A 36 -27.12 -14.50 -8.54
N GLY A 37 -27.33 -14.10 -7.28
CA GLY A 37 -27.63 -15.02 -6.18
C GLY A 37 -26.43 -15.79 -5.61
N ARG A 38 -25.23 -15.61 -6.17
CA ARG A 38 -23.99 -16.23 -5.67
C ARG A 38 -23.18 -15.24 -4.87
N LYS A 39 -22.76 -15.60 -3.67
CA LYS A 39 -21.82 -14.80 -2.89
C LYS A 39 -20.43 -14.86 -3.53
N LEU A 40 -19.82 -13.72 -3.73
CA LEU A 40 -18.46 -13.56 -4.24
C LEU A 40 -17.66 -12.72 -3.26
N ALA A 41 -16.37 -12.99 -3.16
CA ALA A 41 -15.45 -12.11 -2.47
C ALA A 41 -14.16 -11.94 -3.31
N LEU A 42 -13.61 -10.74 -3.26
CA LEU A 42 -12.35 -10.41 -3.89
C LEU A 42 -11.42 -9.82 -2.83
N GLY A 43 -10.26 -10.44 -2.61
CA GLY A 43 -9.40 -10.01 -1.52
C GLY A 43 -7.97 -10.54 -1.59
N SER A 44 -7.23 -10.25 -0.52
CA SER A 44 -5.81 -10.59 -0.39
C SER A 44 -5.59 -12.09 -0.11
N THR A 45 -4.35 -12.55 -0.18
CA THR A 45 -3.93 -13.90 0.21
C THR A 45 -4.30 -14.23 1.67
N ARG A 46 -4.38 -13.21 2.56
CA ARG A 46 -4.90 -13.38 3.91
C ARG A 46 -6.34 -13.89 3.90
N MET A 47 -7.20 -13.34 3.05
CA MET A 47 -8.59 -13.81 2.91
C MET A 47 -8.64 -15.29 2.53
N LEU A 48 -7.78 -15.75 1.60
CA LEU A 48 -7.72 -17.20 1.28
C LEU A 48 -7.37 -18.04 2.49
N ARG A 49 -6.37 -17.63 3.27
CA ARG A 49 -5.95 -18.36 4.49
C ARG A 49 -7.08 -18.43 5.51
N GLU A 50 -7.80 -17.32 5.73
CA GLU A 50 -8.96 -17.28 6.65
C GLU A 50 -10.11 -18.18 6.18
N LEU A 51 -10.30 -18.30 4.85
CA LEU A 51 -11.27 -19.21 4.25
C LEU A 51 -10.76 -20.65 4.12
N GLN A 52 -9.54 -20.93 4.58
CA GLN A 52 -8.86 -22.24 4.47
C GLN A 52 -8.75 -22.74 3.01
N LEU A 53 -8.56 -21.80 2.08
CA LEU A 53 -8.34 -22.08 0.67
C LEU A 53 -6.85 -21.92 0.35
N ASP A 54 -6.33 -22.80 -0.52
CA ASP A 54 -5.02 -22.65 -1.11
C ASP A 54 -5.10 -22.00 -2.52
N GLU A 55 -3.97 -21.53 -2.99
CA GLU A 55 -3.85 -20.87 -4.29
C GLU A 55 -3.94 -21.88 -5.46
N GLY A 56 -3.82 -23.16 -5.19
CA GLY A 56 -3.93 -24.24 -6.17
C GLY A 56 -3.03 -24.04 -7.39
N HIS A 57 -3.60 -24.32 -8.57
CA HIS A 57 -2.91 -24.17 -9.86
C HIS A 57 -2.57 -22.71 -10.22
N LEU A 58 -3.14 -21.71 -9.54
CA LEU A 58 -2.89 -20.29 -9.80
C LEU A 58 -1.68 -19.73 -9.04
N LEU A 59 -1.09 -20.49 -8.11
CA LEU A 59 0.06 -20.05 -7.30
C LEU A 59 1.25 -19.60 -8.18
N GLY A 60 1.57 -20.38 -9.23
CA GLY A 60 2.67 -20.03 -10.13
C GLY A 60 2.45 -18.71 -10.86
N GLU A 61 1.24 -18.48 -11.34
CA GLU A 61 0.87 -17.25 -12.02
C GLU A 61 0.83 -16.06 -11.05
N ALA A 62 0.31 -16.26 -9.84
CA ALA A 62 0.32 -15.23 -8.81
C ALA A 62 1.74 -14.78 -8.49
N ARG A 63 2.66 -15.70 -8.23
CA ARG A 63 4.09 -15.40 -7.97
C ARG A 63 4.77 -14.67 -9.14
N ARG A 64 4.45 -15.06 -10.37
CA ARG A 64 4.98 -14.40 -11.56
C ARG A 64 4.52 -12.92 -11.63
N LEU A 65 3.25 -12.67 -11.38
CA LEU A 65 2.65 -11.33 -11.39
C LEU A 65 3.18 -10.47 -10.24
N GLU A 66 3.29 -11.03 -9.04
CA GLU A 66 3.89 -10.36 -7.88
C GLU A 66 5.36 -10.03 -8.11
N GLY A 67 6.12 -10.94 -8.73
CA GLY A 67 7.51 -10.67 -9.13
C GLY A 67 7.66 -9.54 -10.15
N GLN A 68 6.57 -9.15 -10.82
CA GLN A 68 6.50 -7.95 -11.67
C GLN A 68 6.04 -6.69 -10.90
N GLY A 69 5.92 -6.76 -9.58
CA GLY A 69 5.44 -5.65 -8.74
C GLY A 69 3.93 -5.44 -8.78
N LYS A 70 3.15 -6.41 -9.26
CA LYS A 70 1.70 -6.33 -9.28
C LYS A 70 1.11 -6.85 -7.98
N THR A 71 0.07 -6.19 -7.49
CA THR A 71 -0.75 -6.69 -6.38
C THR A 71 -1.75 -7.71 -6.91
N VAL A 72 -1.73 -8.91 -6.34
CA VAL A 72 -2.67 -9.98 -6.68
C VAL A 72 -3.85 -9.96 -5.72
N SER A 73 -5.05 -10.03 -6.26
CA SER A 73 -6.29 -10.23 -5.52
C SER A 73 -6.97 -11.50 -5.98
N TRP A 74 -7.49 -12.27 -5.04
CA TRP A 74 -8.11 -13.56 -5.26
C TRP A 74 -9.62 -13.44 -5.32
N LEU A 75 -10.22 -13.99 -6.35
CA LEU A 75 -11.67 -14.08 -6.50
C LEU A 75 -12.13 -15.44 -6.01
N VAL A 76 -13.00 -15.43 -5.03
CA VAL A 76 -13.66 -16.63 -4.48
C VAL A 76 -15.16 -16.53 -4.61
N GLY A 77 -15.83 -17.67 -4.72
CA GLY A 77 -17.29 -17.75 -4.79
C GLY A 77 -17.83 -18.87 -3.94
N SER A 78 -19.04 -18.67 -3.38
CA SER A 78 -19.72 -19.71 -2.61
C SER A 78 -20.36 -20.77 -3.52
N GLU A 79 -20.23 -22.04 -3.12
CA GLU A 79 -21.01 -23.17 -3.62
C GLU A 79 -21.68 -23.85 -2.42
N GLY A 80 -22.95 -23.55 -2.19
CA GLY A 80 -23.60 -23.87 -0.92
C GLY A 80 -22.92 -23.18 0.24
N ASP A 81 -22.51 -23.91 1.26
CA ASP A 81 -21.81 -23.39 2.44
C ASP A 81 -20.27 -23.35 2.29
N GLN A 82 -19.74 -23.76 1.14
CA GLN A 82 -18.30 -23.81 0.91
C GLN A 82 -17.85 -22.70 -0.03
N TRP A 83 -16.66 -22.14 0.26
CA TRP A 83 -15.98 -21.22 -0.64
C TRP A 83 -15.06 -21.98 -1.58
N ARG A 84 -14.97 -21.50 -2.82
CA ARG A 84 -14.01 -22.00 -3.83
C ARG A 84 -13.26 -20.86 -4.49
N LEU A 85 -11.99 -21.12 -4.79
CA LEU A 85 -11.17 -20.23 -5.60
C LEU A 85 -11.68 -20.26 -7.05
N LEU A 86 -12.01 -19.09 -7.60
CA LEU A 86 -12.50 -18.92 -8.96
C LEU A 86 -11.44 -18.36 -9.90
N GLY A 87 -10.50 -17.55 -9.38
CA GLY A 87 -9.49 -16.91 -10.19
C GLY A 87 -8.69 -15.88 -9.41
N LEU A 88 -7.86 -15.15 -10.12
CA LEU A 88 -7.12 -14.01 -9.58
C LEU A 88 -7.23 -12.80 -10.51
N LEU A 89 -7.10 -11.62 -9.94
CA LEU A 89 -6.90 -10.35 -10.64
C LEU A 89 -5.58 -9.77 -10.20
N ALA A 90 -4.82 -9.23 -11.14
CA ALA A 90 -3.57 -8.55 -10.85
C ALA A 90 -3.68 -7.08 -11.22
N PHE A 91 -3.33 -6.24 -10.26
CA PHE A 91 -3.32 -4.79 -10.43
C PHE A 91 -1.88 -4.30 -10.28
N GLY A 92 -1.46 -3.41 -11.16
CA GLY A 92 -0.14 -2.80 -11.09
C GLY A 92 -0.24 -1.31 -11.32
N ASP A 93 0.35 -0.55 -10.42
CA ASP A 93 0.62 0.87 -10.64
C ASP A 93 2.02 1.03 -11.23
N THR A 94 2.17 2.02 -12.09
CA THR A 94 3.50 2.38 -12.58
C THR A 94 4.25 3.10 -11.45
N ILE A 95 5.41 2.57 -11.08
CA ILE A 95 6.29 3.25 -10.13
C ILE A 95 6.65 4.63 -10.69
N LYS A 96 6.38 5.68 -9.92
CA LYS A 96 6.74 7.04 -10.31
C LYS A 96 8.25 7.14 -10.50
N GLN A 97 8.71 7.66 -11.63
CA GLN A 97 10.15 7.86 -11.91
C GLN A 97 10.84 8.68 -10.81
N SER A 98 10.12 9.62 -10.21
CA SER A 98 10.61 10.42 -9.09
C SER A 98 10.86 9.63 -7.80
N ALA A 99 10.27 8.45 -7.64
CA ALA A 99 10.39 7.66 -6.41
C ALA A 99 11.80 7.09 -6.22
N ALA A 100 12.40 6.51 -7.27
CA ALA A 100 13.77 6.00 -7.20
C ALA A 100 14.78 7.14 -6.91
N ALA A 101 14.60 8.30 -7.55
CA ALA A 101 15.44 9.48 -7.29
C ALA A 101 15.29 10.00 -5.85
N ALA A 102 14.08 9.96 -5.30
CA ALA A 102 13.83 10.34 -3.91
C ALA A 102 14.54 9.40 -2.92
N VAL A 103 14.43 8.08 -3.12
CA VAL A 103 15.13 7.08 -2.29
C VAL A 103 16.64 7.27 -2.36
N ALA A 104 17.20 7.41 -3.56
CA ALA A 104 18.65 7.65 -3.74
C ALA A 104 19.13 8.90 -2.99
N ARG A 105 18.34 9.98 -3.02
CA ARG A 105 18.68 11.21 -2.30
C ARG A 105 18.57 11.04 -0.78
N LEU A 106 17.61 10.29 -0.28
CA LEU A 106 17.53 9.97 1.15
C LEU A 106 18.77 9.17 1.61
N HIS A 107 19.24 8.23 0.81
CA HIS A 107 20.49 7.50 1.08
C HIS A 107 21.71 8.42 1.09
N GLN A 108 21.82 9.39 0.17
CA GLN A 108 22.88 10.40 0.19
C GLN A 108 22.86 11.24 1.49
N LEU A 109 21.70 11.44 2.08
CA LEU A 109 21.53 12.09 3.37
C LEU A 109 21.80 11.15 4.57
N GLY A 110 22.21 9.91 4.33
CA GLY A 110 22.46 8.90 5.37
C GLY A 110 21.19 8.37 6.02
N ILE A 111 20.04 8.44 5.32
CA ILE A 111 18.75 8.00 5.83
C ILE A 111 18.44 6.61 5.30
N ARG A 112 18.19 5.67 6.20
CA ARG A 112 17.70 4.35 5.88
C ARG A 112 16.21 4.41 5.53
N THR A 113 15.81 3.66 4.50
CA THR A 113 14.44 3.65 3.99
C THR A 113 13.75 2.34 4.32
N VAL A 114 12.49 2.42 4.79
CA VAL A 114 11.64 1.27 5.10
C VAL A 114 10.32 1.43 4.36
N MET A 115 9.94 0.43 3.57
CA MET A 115 8.62 0.36 2.95
C MET A 115 7.65 -0.38 3.86
N LEU A 116 6.52 0.26 4.16
CA LEU A 116 5.46 -0.27 5.00
C LEU A 116 4.18 -0.37 4.18
N THR A 117 3.77 -1.58 3.83
CA THR A 117 2.66 -1.82 2.90
C THR A 117 1.74 -2.95 3.33
N GLY A 118 0.48 -2.87 2.93
CA GLY A 118 -0.49 -3.96 3.03
C GLY A 118 -0.40 -4.99 1.90
N ASP A 119 0.41 -4.72 0.87
CA ASP A 119 0.60 -5.63 -0.26
C ASP A 119 1.29 -6.93 0.15
N SER A 120 1.19 -7.95 -0.71
CA SER A 120 1.90 -9.21 -0.52
C SER A 120 3.41 -9.00 -0.47
N ARG A 121 4.11 -9.89 0.22
CA ARG A 121 5.56 -9.84 0.33
C ARG A 121 6.24 -9.81 -1.04
N GLY A 122 5.80 -10.65 -1.99
CA GLY A 122 6.39 -10.72 -3.33
C GLY A 122 6.27 -9.41 -4.11
N ALA A 123 5.10 -8.79 -4.10
CA ALA A 123 4.88 -7.48 -4.75
C ALA A 123 5.70 -6.38 -4.07
N ALA A 124 5.72 -6.36 -2.75
CA ALA A 124 6.46 -5.37 -1.97
C ALA A 124 7.98 -5.46 -2.19
N GLU A 125 8.54 -6.66 -2.19
CA GLU A 125 9.96 -6.89 -2.44
C GLU A 125 10.38 -6.51 -3.87
N ALA A 126 9.53 -6.79 -4.87
CA ALA A 126 9.77 -6.37 -6.26
C ALA A 126 9.86 -4.84 -6.38
N VAL A 127 8.92 -4.12 -5.77
CA VAL A 127 8.91 -2.65 -5.75
C VAL A 127 10.10 -2.10 -4.98
N ALA A 128 10.39 -2.63 -3.79
CA ALA A 128 11.51 -2.20 -2.96
C ALA A 128 12.86 -2.38 -3.69
N LYS A 129 13.05 -3.50 -4.37
CA LYS A 129 14.24 -3.75 -5.19
C LYS A 129 14.38 -2.75 -6.33
N ALA A 130 13.27 -2.46 -7.02
CA ALA A 130 13.27 -1.47 -8.12
C ALA A 130 13.58 -0.05 -7.64
N LEU A 131 13.21 0.31 -6.42
CA LEU A 131 13.43 1.61 -5.80
C LEU A 131 14.74 1.71 -5.01
N GLY A 132 15.38 0.60 -4.67
CA GLY A 132 16.55 0.55 -3.80
C GLY A 132 16.23 0.75 -2.32
N ILE A 133 15.04 0.37 -1.86
CA ILE A 133 14.61 0.49 -0.46
C ILE A 133 15.33 -0.57 0.40
N ASP A 134 15.77 -0.17 1.61
CA ASP A 134 16.63 -1.00 2.47
C ASP A 134 15.89 -2.11 3.22
N ASP A 135 14.64 -1.87 3.62
CA ASP A 135 13.84 -2.83 4.40
C ASP A 135 12.36 -2.80 3.99
N VAL A 136 11.68 -3.94 4.09
CA VAL A 136 10.29 -4.09 3.69
C VAL A 136 9.47 -4.75 4.79
N ARG A 137 8.39 -4.10 5.18
CA ARG A 137 7.35 -4.64 6.06
C ARG A 137 6.08 -4.79 5.22
N ALA A 138 5.88 -5.98 4.68
CA ALA A 138 4.74 -6.34 3.85
C ALA A 138 3.59 -6.95 4.67
N GLU A 139 2.42 -7.06 4.06
CA GLU A 139 1.20 -7.66 4.66
C GLU A 139 0.76 -6.97 5.97
N VAL A 140 1.13 -5.70 6.17
CA VAL A 140 0.80 -4.94 7.37
C VAL A 140 -0.63 -4.41 7.27
N LEU A 141 -1.43 -4.72 8.28
CA LEU A 141 -2.79 -4.17 8.36
C LEU A 141 -2.75 -2.66 8.62
N PRO A 142 -3.78 -1.93 8.16
CA PRO A 142 -3.87 -0.49 8.43
C PRO A 142 -3.71 -0.14 9.92
N GLY A 143 -4.34 -0.91 10.82
CA GLY A 143 -4.24 -0.70 12.27
C GLY A 143 -2.87 -1.01 12.87
N ASP A 144 -2.05 -1.83 12.21
CA ASP A 144 -0.75 -2.26 12.73
C ASP A 144 0.41 -1.35 12.29
N LYS A 145 0.18 -0.47 11.32
CA LYS A 145 1.23 0.44 10.83
C LYS A 145 1.84 1.30 11.94
N ALA A 146 1.01 1.81 12.84
CA ALA A 146 1.46 2.60 13.98
C ALA A 146 2.35 1.79 14.94
N ALA A 147 2.05 0.49 15.14
CA ALA A 147 2.87 -0.40 15.97
C ALA A 147 4.27 -0.60 15.38
N VAL A 148 4.38 -0.77 14.05
CA VAL A 148 5.68 -0.87 13.38
C VAL A 148 6.50 0.41 13.52
N VAL A 149 5.87 1.58 13.36
CA VAL A 149 6.53 2.88 13.57
C VAL A 149 7.04 3.01 15.00
N LYS A 150 6.23 2.60 15.98
CA LYS A 150 6.62 2.61 17.38
C LYS A 150 7.78 1.65 17.67
N GLU A 151 7.75 0.42 17.13
CA GLU A 151 8.85 -0.55 17.22
C GLU A 151 10.19 0.06 16.77
N LEU A 152 10.19 0.72 15.61
CA LEU A 152 11.40 1.36 15.08
C LEU A 152 11.90 2.49 16.00
N ARG A 153 11.00 3.28 16.57
CA ARG A 153 11.36 4.35 17.54
C ARG A 153 11.89 3.78 18.84
N ASP A 154 11.27 2.75 19.38
CA ASP A 154 11.67 2.10 20.63
C ASP A 154 13.06 1.43 20.48
N ALA A 155 13.42 1.03 19.23
CA ALA A 155 14.77 0.60 18.89
C ALA A 155 15.79 1.76 18.77
N GLY A 156 15.40 2.99 19.06
CA GLY A 156 16.27 4.18 19.09
C GLY A 156 16.33 4.95 17.77
N ALA A 157 15.52 4.61 16.77
CA ALA A 157 15.50 5.34 15.52
C ALA A 157 14.68 6.64 15.62
N VAL A 158 15.15 7.69 14.93
CA VAL A 158 14.33 8.87 14.63
C VAL A 158 13.56 8.57 13.34
N VAL A 159 12.27 8.32 13.45
CA VAL A 159 11.42 7.86 12.34
C VAL A 159 10.67 9.02 11.72
N ALA A 160 10.89 9.23 10.41
CA ALA A 160 10.02 10.04 9.57
C ALA A 160 9.03 9.13 8.85
N PHE A 161 7.73 9.38 9.01
CA PHE A 161 6.69 8.63 8.31
C PHE A 161 6.07 9.49 7.20
N VAL A 162 5.93 8.91 6.01
CA VAL A 162 5.31 9.55 4.84
C VAL A 162 4.07 8.74 4.48
N GLY A 163 2.91 9.36 4.46
CA GLY A 163 1.63 8.71 4.14
C GLY A 163 0.70 9.62 3.36
N ASP A 164 -0.25 9.02 2.67
CA ASP A 164 -1.27 9.71 1.88
C ASP A 164 -2.69 9.20 2.16
N GLY A 165 -2.81 8.12 2.92
CA GLY A 165 -4.03 7.35 3.10
C GLY A 165 -4.87 7.77 4.30
N LEU A 166 -6.18 7.54 4.19
CA LEU A 166 -7.15 7.64 5.29
C LEU A 166 -6.73 6.81 6.52
N ASN A 167 -5.99 5.74 6.29
CA ASN A 167 -5.61 4.76 7.31
C ASN A 167 -4.21 5.04 7.91
N ASP A 168 -3.52 6.09 7.47
CA ASP A 168 -2.16 6.39 7.90
C ASP A 168 -2.09 7.35 9.11
N GLY A 169 -3.22 7.95 9.52
CA GLY A 169 -3.29 8.88 10.65
C GLY A 169 -2.60 8.38 11.92
N PRO A 170 -2.91 7.17 12.43
CA PRO A 170 -2.24 6.63 13.61
C PRO A 170 -0.72 6.45 13.45
N ALA A 171 -0.24 6.07 12.26
CA ALA A 171 1.18 5.92 11.97
C ALA A 171 1.89 7.28 11.85
N LEU A 172 1.23 8.27 11.24
CA LEU A 172 1.71 9.67 11.20
C LEU A 172 1.87 10.24 12.62
N ALA A 173 0.90 10.00 13.49
CA ALA A 173 0.95 10.44 14.89
C ALA A 173 2.03 9.72 15.70
N ALA A 174 2.33 8.46 15.40
CA ALA A 174 3.35 7.67 16.08
C ALA A 174 4.79 8.04 15.67
N ALA A 175 5.00 8.69 14.54
CA ALA A 175 6.31 9.03 14.02
C ALA A 175 6.98 10.19 14.77
N SER A 176 8.31 10.30 14.72
CA SER A 176 9.06 11.44 15.22
C SER A 176 8.84 12.69 14.37
N VAL A 177 8.72 12.49 13.05
CA VAL A 177 8.36 13.51 12.06
C VAL A 177 7.37 12.87 11.09
N SER A 178 6.34 13.60 10.71
CA SER A 178 5.31 13.09 9.81
C SER A 178 5.10 13.99 8.62
N TYR A 179 4.98 13.39 7.45
CA TYR A 179 4.76 14.05 6.17
C TYR A 179 3.47 13.50 5.52
N ALA A 180 2.50 14.39 5.25
CA ALA A 180 1.36 14.05 4.41
C ALA A 180 1.61 14.47 2.97
N MET A 181 1.35 13.56 2.03
CA MET A 181 1.44 13.84 0.60
C MET A 181 0.18 14.56 0.12
N ALA A 182 0.34 15.59 -0.71
CA ALA A 182 -0.80 16.28 -1.32
C ALA A 182 -1.62 15.32 -2.20
N GLY A 183 -2.96 15.44 -2.10
CA GLY A 183 -3.90 14.50 -2.72
C GLY A 183 -4.24 13.30 -1.84
N GLY A 184 -3.64 13.20 -0.65
CA GLY A 184 -4.06 12.29 0.40
C GLY A 184 -5.35 12.74 1.08
N ALA A 185 -5.86 11.91 1.97
CA ALA A 185 -7.07 12.20 2.72
C ALA A 185 -6.85 13.36 3.72
N ASP A 186 -7.92 14.10 4.02
CA ASP A 186 -7.90 15.23 4.97
C ASP A 186 -7.33 14.82 6.33
N VAL A 187 -7.68 13.62 6.81
CA VAL A 187 -7.16 13.07 8.08
C VAL A 187 -5.62 12.99 8.11
N ALA A 188 -4.98 12.61 7.01
CA ALA A 188 -3.53 12.56 6.92
C ALA A 188 -2.92 13.98 7.00
N THR A 189 -3.55 14.94 6.35
CA THR A 189 -3.13 16.34 6.32
C THR A 189 -3.27 17.00 7.70
N GLU A 190 -4.34 16.72 8.44
CA GLU A 190 -4.56 17.25 9.79
C GLU A 190 -3.62 16.64 10.83
N THR A 191 -3.23 15.37 10.66
CA THR A 191 -2.38 14.65 11.62
C THR A 191 -0.89 14.90 11.39
N ALA A 192 -0.47 15.16 10.15
CA ALA A 192 0.93 15.33 9.81
C ALA A 192 1.49 16.66 10.33
N GLY A 193 2.72 16.63 10.83
CA GLY A 193 3.48 17.83 11.19
C GLY A 193 3.88 18.68 9.98
N ILE A 194 4.01 18.06 8.81
CA ILE A 194 4.40 18.71 7.56
C ILE A 194 3.50 18.20 6.44
N THR A 195 2.90 19.12 5.66
CA THR A 195 2.13 18.79 4.47
C THR A 195 2.92 19.15 3.22
N LEU A 196 3.12 18.16 2.33
CA LEU A 196 3.78 18.35 1.05
C LEU A 196 2.73 18.73 0.00
N MET A 197 2.86 19.90 -0.60
CA MET A 197 1.86 20.49 -1.52
C MET A 197 1.77 19.80 -2.88
N ARG A 198 2.60 18.79 -3.14
CA ARG A 198 2.58 17.98 -4.36
C ARG A 198 2.80 16.52 -3.99
N GLY A 199 2.21 15.60 -4.76
CA GLY A 199 2.41 14.16 -4.64
C GLY A 199 3.76 13.68 -5.20
N ASP A 200 4.84 14.43 -4.96
CA ASP A 200 6.19 14.12 -5.42
C ASP A 200 7.07 13.69 -4.25
N PRO A 201 7.51 12.42 -4.19
CA PRO A 201 8.36 11.91 -3.11
C PRO A 201 9.68 12.65 -2.91
N ARG A 202 10.19 13.35 -3.93
CA ARG A 202 11.44 14.15 -3.81
C ARG A 202 11.33 15.27 -2.80
N LEU A 203 10.12 15.80 -2.59
CA LEU A 203 9.87 16.87 -1.63
C LEU A 203 10.16 16.45 -0.17
N VAL A 204 10.11 15.15 0.15
CA VAL A 204 10.53 14.64 1.47
C VAL A 204 12.01 14.89 1.70
N ALA A 205 12.85 14.56 0.73
CA ALA A 205 14.29 14.79 0.80
C ALA A 205 14.63 16.31 0.81
N ASP A 206 13.89 17.11 0.04
CA ASP A 206 14.06 18.57 0.02
C ASP A 206 13.72 19.19 1.38
N ALA A 207 12.62 18.80 2.00
CA ALA A 207 12.20 19.27 3.32
C ALA A 207 13.23 18.93 4.41
N LEU A 208 13.77 17.70 4.37
CA LEU A 208 14.82 17.26 5.29
C LEU A 208 16.13 18.05 5.10
N ASP A 209 16.55 18.31 3.86
CA ASP A 209 17.75 19.08 3.57
C ASP A 209 17.61 20.53 4.04
N VAL A 210 16.47 21.17 3.79
CA VAL A 210 16.15 22.52 4.28
C VAL A 210 16.20 22.58 5.80
N SER A 211 15.58 21.61 6.48
CA SER A 211 15.57 21.53 7.94
C SER A 211 16.99 21.41 8.52
N ARG A 212 17.84 20.54 7.93
CA ARG A 212 19.24 20.37 8.36
C ARG A 212 20.07 21.66 8.18
N ARG A 213 19.93 22.33 7.05
CA ARG A 213 20.65 23.59 6.77
C ARG A 213 20.22 24.71 7.71
N THR A 214 18.91 24.81 7.98
CA THR A 214 18.38 25.81 8.93
C THR A 214 18.91 25.56 10.33
N TYR A 215 18.86 24.31 10.80
CA TYR A 215 19.39 23.95 12.12
C TYR A 215 20.88 24.21 12.26
N SER A 216 21.67 23.91 11.21
CA SER A 216 23.12 24.19 11.18
C SER A 216 23.41 25.68 11.32
N LYS A 217 22.65 26.53 10.61
CA LYS A 217 22.81 27.99 10.73
C LYS A 217 22.47 28.53 12.10
N ILE A 218 21.39 28.04 12.71
CA ILE A 218 20.99 28.45 14.08
C ILE A 218 22.07 28.11 15.11
N ARG A 219 22.81 27.01 14.92
CA ARG A 219 23.90 26.62 15.84
C ARG A 219 25.21 27.39 15.64
N GLN A 220 25.37 28.06 14.51
CA GLN A 220 26.58 28.84 14.16
C GLN A 220 26.44 30.33 14.49
N GLY A 221 25.23 30.82 14.77
CA GLY A 221 24.95 32.19 15.27
C GLY A 221 24.82 32.23 16.76
#